data_b5ab5fc2c6dd26c5097087fe6f5eb31f
#
_entry.id   b5ab5fc2c6dd26c5097087fe6f5eb31f
#
_cell.length_a   1.000
_cell.length_b   1.000
_cell.length_c   1.000
_cell.angle_alpha   90.00
_cell.angle_beta   90.00
_cell.angle_gamma   90.00
#
_symmetry.space_group_name_H-M   'P 1'
#
loop_
_entity.id
_entity.type
_entity.pdbx_description
1 polymer ?
#
loop_
_entity_poly.entity_id
_entity_poly.type
_entity_poly.pdbx_seq_one_letter_code
_entity_poly.pdbx_strand_id
1 'polypeptide(L)'
;MKLRYFAWVRERIGHDEEEISLPDDIADVAGLMTWLAGRDEGYAAAFAEPGVIRAALDQTHVDHDAPLAGAREVAFFPPMTGG
;
A
#
# COMPACT_ATOMS: atom_id res chain seq x y z
N MET A 1 1.50 -12.46 0.54
CA MET A 1 1.59 -11.12 -0.10
C MET A 1 2.58 -10.26 0.68
N LYS A 2 3.64 -9.84 0.03
CA LYS A 2 4.63 -8.97 0.66
C LYS A 2 4.23 -7.51 0.45
N LEU A 3 4.24 -6.73 1.52
CA LEU A 3 3.99 -5.31 1.46
C LEU A 3 5.28 -4.57 1.77
N ARG A 4 5.56 -3.52 1.00
CA ARG A 4 6.73 -2.66 1.24
C ARG A 4 6.28 -1.21 1.36
N TYR A 5 6.88 -0.49 2.27
CA TYR A 5 6.53 0.89 2.57
C TYR A 5 7.77 1.77 2.45
N PHE A 6 7.61 2.94 1.87
CA PHE A 6 8.73 3.85 1.62
C PHE A 6 8.44 5.25 2.16
N ALA A 7 9.50 5.97 2.46
CA ALA A 7 9.46 7.37 2.86
C ALA A 7 8.49 7.61 4.01
N TRP A 8 7.65 8.65 3.93
CA TRP A 8 6.78 8.97 5.06
C TRP A 8 5.68 7.92 5.30
N VAL A 9 5.36 7.10 4.30
CA VAL A 9 4.43 5.97 4.51
C VAL A 9 5.05 5.00 5.50
N ARG A 10 6.32 4.64 5.30
CA ARG A 10 7.07 3.79 6.22
C ARG A 10 7.14 4.40 7.62
N GLU A 11 7.42 5.70 7.70
CA GLU A 11 7.54 6.37 8.98
C GLU A 11 6.26 6.33 9.79
N ARG A 12 5.12 6.52 9.13
CA ARG A 12 3.82 6.51 9.81
C ARG A 12 3.40 5.11 10.23
N ILE A 13 3.69 4.10 9.42
CA ILE A 13 3.37 2.70 9.74
C ILE A 13 4.32 2.14 10.79
N GLY A 14 5.60 2.51 10.73
CA GLY A 14 6.58 2.09 11.73
C GLY A 14 7.48 0.94 11.32
N HIS A 15 7.32 0.41 10.11
CA HIS A 15 8.24 -0.61 9.56
C HIS A 15 8.27 -0.52 8.05
N ASP A 16 9.27 -1.14 7.43
CA ASP A 16 9.52 -0.97 6.01
C ASP A 16 8.94 -2.09 5.14
N GLU A 17 8.66 -3.25 5.72
CA GLU A 17 8.02 -4.34 4.99
C GLU A 17 7.33 -5.31 5.93
N GLU A 18 6.39 -6.06 5.40
CA GLU A 18 5.72 -7.11 6.15
C GLU A 18 5.09 -8.12 5.19
N GLU A 19 4.85 -9.30 5.70
CA GLU A 19 4.15 -10.35 4.97
C GLU A 19 2.74 -10.45 5.54
N ILE A 20 1.72 -10.47 4.68
CA ILE A 20 0.34 -10.62 5.10
C ILE A 20 -0.34 -11.76 4.37
N SER A 21 -1.39 -12.30 4.99
CA SER A 21 -2.34 -13.17 4.32
C SER A 21 -3.48 -12.29 3.82
N LEU A 22 -3.56 -12.11 2.51
CA LEU A 22 -4.56 -11.23 1.91
C LEU A 22 -5.95 -11.81 2.10
N PRO A 23 -6.90 -11.07 2.72
CA PRO A 23 -8.28 -11.53 2.79
C PRO A 23 -8.88 -11.74 1.40
N ASP A 24 -9.71 -12.78 1.26
CA ASP A 24 -10.26 -13.19 -0.03
C ASP A 24 -11.15 -12.13 -0.68
N ASP A 25 -11.75 -11.26 0.10
CA ASP A 25 -12.63 -10.21 -0.40
C ASP A 25 -11.90 -8.95 -0.86
N ILE A 26 -10.58 -8.90 -0.73
CA ILE A 26 -9.78 -7.78 -1.21
C ILE A 26 -9.24 -8.14 -2.59
N ALA A 27 -9.71 -7.42 -3.60
CA ALA A 27 -9.42 -7.74 -4.99
C ALA A 27 -8.45 -6.78 -5.67
N ASP A 28 -8.33 -5.54 -5.18
CA ASP A 28 -7.53 -4.50 -5.83
C ASP A 28 -6.72 -3.67 -4.82
N VAL A 29 -5.88 -2.80 -5.36
CA VAL A 29 -5.02 -1.94 -4.54
C VAL A 29 -5.84 -1.05 -3.62
N ALA A 30 -6.92 -0.43 -4.13
CA ALA A 30 -7.76 0.44 -3.31
C ALA A 30 -8.37 -0.31 -2.12
N GLY A 31 -8.85 -1.52 -2.35
CA GLY A 31 -9.40 -2.36 -1.28
C GLY A 31 -8.34 -2.70 -0.23
N LEU A 32 -7.12 -2.99 -0.68
CA LEU A 32 -6.02 -3.26 0.23
C LEU A 32 -5.69 -2.04 1.09
N MET A 33 -5.65 -0.85 0.48
CA MET A 33 -5.39 0.40 1.21
C MET A 33 -6.45 0.65 2.29
N THR A 34 -7.71 0.43 1.96
CA THR A 34 -8.81 0.59 2.92
C THR A 34 -8.67 -0.39 4.08
N TRP A 35 -8.34 -1.64 3.78
CA TRP A 35 -8.14 -2.66 4.80
C TRP A 35 -6.97 -2.32 5.72
N LEU A 36 -5.85 -1.88 5.15
CA LEU A 36 -4.68 -1.47 5.92
C LEU A 36 -5.00 -0.28 6.82
N ALA A 37 -5.71 0.71 6.31
CA ALA A 37 -6.08 1.90 7.10
C ALA A 37 -6.90 1.55 8.34
N GLY A 38 -7.59 0.43 8.33
CA GLY A 38 -8.37 -0.04 9.47
C GLY A 38 -7.61 -0.83 10.52
N ARG A 39 -6.32 -1.08 10.33
CA ARG A 39 -5.55 -1.94 11.24
C ARG A 39 -5.17 -1.25 12.55
N ASP A 40 -4.59 -0.05 12.47
CA ASP A 40 -4.25 0.74 13.65
C ASP A 40 -4.02 2.20 13.25
N GLU A 41 -3.65 3.03 14.24
CA GLU A 41 -3.48 4.47 14.01
C GLU A 41 -2.36 4.80 13.03
N GLY A 42 -1.28 4.04 13.04
CA GLY A 42 -0.16 4.26 12.11
C GLY A 42 -0.59 4.03 10.66
N TYR A 43 -1.31 2.95 10.42
CA TYR A 43 -1.84 2.66 9.08
C TYR A 43 -2.90 3.68 8.68
N ALA A 44 -3.79 4.06 9.61
CA ALA A 44 -4.79 5.07 9.33
C ALA A 44 -4.14 6.40 8.95
N ALA A 45 -3.07 6.79 9.64
CA ALA A 45 -2.36 8.02 9.34
C ALA A 45 -1.66 7.94 7.97
N ALA A 46 -1.04 6.79 7.66
CA ALA A 46 -0.33 6.59 6.40
C ALA A 46 -1.28 6.66 5.21
N PHE A 47 -2.49 6.11 5.33
CA PHE A 47 -3.46 6.02 4.26
C PHE A 47 -4.64 6.99 4.41
N ALA A 48 -4.47 8.05 5.20
CA ALA A 48 -5.54 9.05 5.42
C ALA A 48 -5.96 9.74 4.12
N GLU A 49 -5.00 9.95 3.22
CA GLU A 49 -5.27 10.55 1.91
C GLU A 49 -4.82 9.58 0.83
N PRO A 50 -5.61 8.56 0.53
CA PRO A 50 -5.18 7.53 -0.42
C PRO A 50 -4.87 8.08 -1.81
N GLY A 51 -5.50 9.18 -2.19
CA GLY A 51 -5.25 9.80 -3.50
C GLY A 51 -3.81 10.27 -3.71
N VAL A 52 -3.04 10.50 -2.65
CA VAL A 52 -1.64 10.91 -2.78
C VAL A 52 -0.66 9.74 -2.69
N ILE A 53 -1.14 8.54 -2.38
CA ILE A 53 -0.29 7.36 -2.28
C ILE A 53 -0.14 6.71 -3.64
N ARG A 54 1.09 6.38 -4.00
CA ARG A 54 1.40 5.62 -5.22
C ARG A 54 1.59 4.16 -4.87
N ALA A 55 1.29 3.29 -5.83
CA ALA A 55 1.41 1.85 -5.64
C ALA A 55 2.15 1.20 -6.80
N ALA A 56 2.88 0.13 -6.50
CA ALA A 56 3.51 -0.70 -7.51
C ALA A 56 3.23 -2.17 -7.18
N LEU A 57 2.85 -2.94 -8.20
CA LEU A 57 2.69 -4.38 -8.08
C LEU A 57 3.89 -5.03 -8.75
N ASP A 58 4.63 -5.85 -8.00
CA ASP A 58 5.83 -6.52 -8.50
C ASP A 58 6.77 -5.53 -9.20
N GLN A 59 6.95 -4.34 -8.58
CA GLN A 59 7.83 -3.26 -9.03
C GLN A 59 7.34 -2.52 -10.28
N THR A 60 6.09 -2.72 -10.70
CA THR A 60 5.48 -1.98 -11.80
C THR A 60 4.42 -1.02 -11.24
N HIS A 61 4.53 0.26 -11.58
CA HIS A 61 3.55 1.26 -11.13
C HIS A 61 2.18 0.94 -11.68
N VAL A 62 1.16 1.05 -10.82
CA VAL A 62 -0.22 0.75 -11.19
C VAL A 62 -1.16 1.78 -10.57
N ASP A 63 -2.36 1.87 -11.12
CA ASP A 63 -3.43 2.65 -10.51
C ASP A 63 -4.07 1.86 -9.37
N HIS A 64 -4.88 2.55 -8.55
CA HIS A 64 -5.49 1.94 -7.38
C HIS A 64 -6.55 0.89 -7.72
N ASP A 65 -7.07 0.89 -8.94
CA ASP A 65 -8.03 -0.12 -9.38
C ASP A 65 -7.36 -1.39 -9.92
N ALA A 66 -6.03 -1.44 -9.93
CA ALA A 66 -5.32 -2.61 -10.43
C ALA A 66 -5.63 -3.84 -9.58
N PRO A 67 -5.93 -4.98 -10.22
CA PRO A 67 -6.20 -6.21 -9.48
C PRO A 67 -4.94 -6.77 -8.83
N LEU A 68 -5.10 -7.35 -7.65
CA LEU A 68 -3.99 -7.94 -6.90
C LEU A 68 -3.71 -9.39 -7.30
N ALA A 69 -4.60 -10.02 -8.06
CA ALA A 69 -4.45 -11.42 -8.43
C ALA A 69 -3.12 -11.67 -9.14
N GLY A 70 -2.37 -12.64 -8.66
CA GLY A 70 -1.08 -13.01 -9.22
C GLY A 70 0.10 -12.16 -8.78
N ALA A 71 -0.13 -11.06 -8.07
CA ALA A 71 0.96 -10.23 -7.58
C ALA A 71 1.58 -10.85 -6.33
N ARG A 72 2.89 -10.72 -6.20
CA ARG A 72 3.65 -11.22 -5.04
C ARG A 72 3.95 -10.12 -4.05
N GLU A 73 4.07 -8.88 -4.53
CA GLU A 73 4.50 -7.75 -3.72
C GLU A 73 3.71 -6.51 -4.10
N VAL A 74 3.35 -5.73 -3.09
CA VAL A 74 2.76 -4.40 -3.28
C VAL A 74 3.64 -3.40 -2.54
N ALA A 75 4.07 -2.37 -3.23
CA ALA A 75 4.81 -1.27 -2.62
C ALA A 75 3.94 -0.03 -2.57
N PHE A 76 4.00 0.69 -1.45
CA PHE A 76 3.31 1.96 -1.27
C PHE A 76 4.35 3.05 -0.99
N PHE A 77 4.22 4.16 -1.68
CA PHE A 77 5.17 5.26 -1.56
C PHE A 77 4.47 6.58 -1.88
N PRO A 78 4.99 7.70 -1.36
CA PRO A 78 4.42 9.01 -1.69
C PRO A 78 4.78 9.41 -3.11
N PRO A 79 4.08 10.39 -3.68
CA PRO A 79 4.42 10.88 -5.01
C PRO A 79 5.84 11.44 -5.00
N MET A 80 6.55 11.24 -6.10
CA MET A 80 7.84 11.85 -6.30
C MET A 80 7.63 13.35 -6.49
N THR A 81 8.06 14.13 -5.52
CA THR A 81 8.10 15.56 -5.73
C THR A 81 9.34 15.80 -6.58
N GLY A 82 9.11 16.12 -7.82
CA GLY A 82 10.19 16.29 -8.77
C GLY A 82 11.08 17.48 -8.45
N GLY A 83 12.07 17.29 -7.82
CA GLY A 83 12.94 18.39 -7.54
C GLY A 83 13.73 18.22 -6.45
#